data_c9e0235fe886f7602b753fac66c40df6
#
_entry.id   c9e0235fe886f7602b753fac66c40df6
#
_cell.length_a   1.000
_cell.length_b   1.000
_cell.length_c   1.000
_cell.angle_alpha   90.00
_cell.angle_beta   90.00
_cell.angle_gamma   90.00
#
_symmetry.space_group_name_H-M   'P 1'
#
loop_
_entity.id
_entity.type
_entity.pdbx_description
1 polymer ?
#
loop_
_entity_poly.entity_id
_entity_poly.type
_entity_poly.pdbx_seq_one_letter_code
_entity_poly.pdbx_strand_id
1 'polypeptide(L)'
;TIGQNNGPPSTARPTNRPPAFRPPVAGVPPRIDRPNVLNEMNLICGQSAPRPINLVVGGEITSKGDWPWLVALYVVTDTGLNFKCGSTLVSRRLVVTAAHCLFGLDNRQFENENILLIVGRYNINEWTDDAIRAPIDRAIPHPDYRPNTIGTDADIALLMLRIRIEFTDFIRPICLWRGSNDLQRVIGMNGTVVGWGRDESGRKTTPEPRMARVPVVSRETCLLSKEEFRHLITSNRTFCAGARGSGPCNGDSGGGLMLPQDG
;
A
#
# COMPACT_ATOMS: atom_id res chain seq x y z
N THR A 1 8.63 40.25 -87.87
CA THR A 1 8.80 38.91 -88.41
C THR A 1 8.65 37.89 -87.27
N ILE A 2 7.67 37.11 -87.44
CA ILE A 2 7.00 36.16 -86.62
C ILE A 2 7.89 34.90 -86.48
N GLY A 3 7.92 34.36 -85.25
CA GLY A 3 8.47 33.03 -85.00
C GLY A 3 7.60 32.34 -83.94
N GLN A 4 6.68 31.48 -84.38
CA GLN A 4 5.92 30.55 -83.57
C GLN A 4 6.83 29.38 -83.14
N ASN A 5 6.81 29.06 -81.87
CA ASN A 5 7.42 27.82 -81.40
C ASN A 5 6.32 26.99 -80.67
N ASN A 6 5.87 25.95 -81.37
CA ASN A 6 5.01 24.92 -80.86
C ASN A 6 5.84 23.90 -80.08
N GLY A 7 5.68 23.87 -78.77
CA GLY A 7 6.21 22.77 -77.93
C GLY A 7 5.16 21.66 -77.78
N PRO A 8 5.57 20.39 -77.65
CA PRO A 8 4.65 19.25 -77.60
C PRO A 8 3.92 19.15 -76.27
N PRO A 9 2.72 18.52 -76.21
CA PRO A 9 1.91 18.39 -75.04
C PRO A 9 2.52 17.45 -73.99
N SER A 10 2.61 17.93 -72.78
CA SER A 10 3.08 17.14 -71.61
C SER A 10 1.99 16.10 -71.24
N THR A 11 2.30 14.84 -71.42
CA THR A 11 1.51 13.71 -70.89
C THR A 11 1.74 13.55 -69.43
N ALA A 12 0.78 14.00 -68.61
CA ALA A 12 0.75 13.79 -67.19
C ALA A 12 0.46 12.30 -66.91
N ARG A 13 1.43 11.63 -66.30
CA ARG A 13 1.33 10.24 -65.80
C ARG A 13 0.46 10.24 -64.52
N PRO A 14 -0.58 9.39 -64.40
CA PRO A 14 -1.31 9.27 -63.15
C PRO A 14 -0.45 8.63 -62.07
N THR A 15 -0.19 9.35 -61.00
CA THR A 15 0.48 8.78 -59.81
C THR A 15 -0.54 8.04 -58.98
N ASN A 16 -0.59 6.72 -59.12
CA ASN A 16 -1.24 5.84 -58.17
C ASN A 16 -0.49 5.86 -56.84
N ARG A 17 -0.78 6.82 -55.98
CA ARG A 17 -0.37 6.77 -54.57
C ARG A 17 -1.43 5.98 -53.80
N PRO A 18 -1.05 4.90 -53.12
CA PRO A 18 -2.02 4.23 -52.22
C PRO A 18 -2.48 5.17 -51.11
N PRO A 19 -3.71 5.08 -50.64
CA PRO A 19 -4.21 5.95 -49.60
C PRO A 19 -3.37 5.77 -48.32
N ALA A 20 -3.00 6.90 -47.69
CA ALA A 20 -2.21 6.91 -46.48
C ALA A 20 -2.98 6.15 -45.38
N PHE A 21 -2.34 5.12 -44.82
CA PHE A 21 -2.84 4.37 -43.68
C PHE A 21 -3.00 5.33 -42.49
N ARG A 22 -4.23 5.69 -42.13
CA ARG A 22 -4.51 6.36 -40.86
C ARG A 22 -4.55 5.27 -39.79
N PRO A 23 -3.70 5.32 -38.77
CA PRO A 23 -3.85 4.40 -37.62
C PRO A 23 -5.21 4.67 -36.98
N PRO A 24 -5.87 3.61 -36.45
CA PRO A 24 -7.12 3.77 -35.72
C PRO A 24 -6.87 4.72 -34.55
N VAL A 25 -7.73 5.75 -34.41
CA VAL A 25 -7.75 6.63 -33.25
C VAL A 25 -7.97 5.74 -32.04
N ALA A 26 -6.97 5.69 -31.15
CA ALA A 26 -7.07 4.98 -29.90
C ALA A 26 -8.33 5.49 -29.20
N GLY A 27 -9.31 4.60 -29.01
CA GLY A 27 -10.55 4.94 -28.33
C GLY A 27 -10.19 5.50 -26.95
N VAL A 28 -10.72 6.69 -26.64
CA VAL A 28 -10.66 7.24 -25.29
C VAL A 28 -11.21 6.17 -24.35
N PRO A 29 -10.46 5.71 -23.35
CA PRO A 29 -10.99 4.72 -22.42
C PRO A 29 -12.27 5.29 -21.79
N PRO A 30 -13.30 4.45 -21.57
CA PRO A 30 -14.57 4.91 -21.02
C PRO A 30 -14.29 5.69 -19.74
N ARG A 31 -14.86 6.90 -19.63
CA ARG A 31 -14.84 7.69 -18.39
C ARG A 31 -15.47 6.81 -17.31
N ILE A 32 -14.63 6.30 -16.42
CA ILE A 32 -15.09 5.70 -15.17
C ILE A 32 -15.75 6.84 -14.41
N ASP A 33 -17.05 6.76 -14.18
CA ASP A 33 -17.78 7.71 -13.35
C ASP A 33 -17.14 7.77 -11.95
N ARG A 34 -16.23 8.74 -11.78
CA ARG A 34 -15.43 8.90 -10.56
C ARG A 34 -16.24 9.17 -9.29
N PRO A 35 -17.42 9.83 -9.31
CA PRO A 35 -18.19 10.09 -8.10
C PRO A 35 -18.71 8.84 -7.40
N ASN A 36 -19.05 7.78 -8.15
CA ASN A 36 -19.69 6.58 -7.58
C ASN A 36 -18.69 5.68 -6.85
N VAL A 37 -17.45 5.56 -7.33
CA VAL A 37 -16.42 4.73 -6.71
C VAL A 37 -15.96 5.31 -5.36
N LEU A 38 -15.83 6.64 -5.26
CA LEU A 38 -15.45 7.31 -4.01
C LEU A 38 -16.57 7.19 -2.97
N ASN A 39 -17.83 7.31 -3.37
CA ASN A 39 -18.96 7.15 -2.46
C ASN A 39 -19.11 5.71 -1.98
N GLU A 40 -18.97 4.71 -2.84
CA GLU A 40 -18.96 3.30 -2.46
C GLU A 40 -17.85 3.00 -1.44
N MET A 41 -16.64 3.50 -1.71
CA MET A 41 -15.49 3.34 -0.80
C MET A 41 -15.73 3.94 0.58
N ASN A 42 -16.37 5.11 0.64
CA ASN A 42 -16.67 5.80 1.91
C ASN A 42 -17.70 5.06 2.76
N LEU A 43 -18.60 4.29 2.15
CA LEU A 43 -19.64 3.55 2.86
C LEU A 43 -19.15 2.21 3.46
N ILE A 44 -18.02 1.68 2.96
CA ILE A 44 -17.56 0.33 3.31
C ILE A 44 -16.16 0.29 3.93
N CYS A 45 -15.40 1.39 3.88
CA CYS A 45 -14.07 1.43 4.47
C CYS A 45 -14.12 1.44 6.00
N GLY A 46 -13.07 0.92 6.65
CA GLY A 46 -12.90 0.95 8.10
C GLY A 46 -13.88 0.09 8.91
N GLN A 47 -14.67 -0.76 8.26
CA GLN A 47 -15.63 -1.62 8.91
C GLN A 47 -15.06 -3.02 9.12
N SER A 48 -15.04 -3.47 10.38
CA SER A 48 -14.71 -4.86 10.74
C SER A 48 -15.88 -5.80 10.46
N ALA A 49 -15.61 -7.10 10.39
CA ALA A 49 -16.65 -8.10 10.33
C ALA A 49 -17.54 -8.05 11.60
N PRO A 50 -18.85 -8.36 11.48
CA PRO A 50 -19.71 -8.48 12.63
C PRO A 50 -19.15 -9.53 13.61
N ARG A 51 -18.94 -9.14 14.85
CA ARG A 51 -18.48 -10.08 15.88
C ARG A 51 -19.68 -10.79 16.53
N PRO A 52 -19.59 -12.12 16.77
CA PRO A 52 -20.39 -12.71 17.84
C PRO A 52 -19.96 -12.06 19.17
N ILE A 53 -20.93 -11.70 20.01
CA ILE A 53 -20.67 -11.02 21.30
C ILE A 53 -19.98 -12.00 22.25
N ASN A 54 -18.68 -12.16 22.10
CA ASN A 54 -17.82 -12.86 23.04
C ASN A 54 -16.99 -11.79 23.77
N LEU A 55 -17.37 -11.50 24.99
CA LEU A 55 -16.58 -10.69 25.92
C LEU A 55 -15.27 -11.42 26.21
N VAL A 56 -14.18 -10.98 25.61
CA VAL A 56 -12.84 -11.41 25.98
C VAL A 56 -12.37 -10.55 27.14
N VAL A 57 -12.36 -11.12 28.32
CA VAL A 57 -11.76 -10.50 29.51
C VAL A 57 -10.25 -10.77 29.46
N GLY A 58 -9.45 -9.70 29.33
CA GLY A 58 -8.01 -9.72 29.56
C GLY A 58 -7.16 -10.23 28.39
N GLY A 59 -6.75 -9.32 27.50
CA GLY A 59 -5.71 -9.54 26.50
C GLY A 59 -6.19 -9.32 25.05
N GLU A 60 -5.36 -8.66 24.30
CA GLU A 60 -5.65 -8.14 22.96
C GLU A 60 -5.50 -9.21 21.87
N ILE A 61 -6.29 -10.29 21.98
CA ILE A 61 -6.35 -11.32 20.93
C ILE A 61 -7.23 -10.77 19.82
N THR A 62 -6.67 -10.70 18.61
CA THR A 62 -7.42 -10.38 17.40
C THR A 62 -8.20 -11.60 16.93
N SER A 63 -9.33 -11.37 16.25
CA SER A 63 -10.12 -12.42 15.62
C SER A 63 -10.11 -12.21 14.09
N LYS A 64 -10.37 -13.29 13.36
CA LYS A 64 -10.53 -13.19 11.91
C LYS A 64 -11.65 -12.20 11.55
N GLY A 65 -11.34 -11.22 10.70
CA GLY A 65 -12.28 -10.17 10.29
C GLY A 65 -12.26 -8.91 11.14
N ASP A 66 -11.47 -8.85 12.21
CA ASP A 66 -11.28 -7.62 12.99
C ASP A 66 -10.57 -6.55 12.17
N TRP A 67 -9.67 -6.96 11.30
CA TRP A 67 -8.80 -6.11 10.51
C TRP A 67 -8.85 -6.49 9.02
N PRO A 68 -10.00 -6.31 8.33
CA PRO A 68 -10.20 -6.82 6.98
C PRO A 68 -9.36 -6.13 5.90
N TRP A 69 -8.69 -5.04 6.24
CA TRP A 69 -7.73 -4.33 5.39
C TRP A 69 -6.29 -4.80 5.56
N LEU A 70 -6.03 -5.68 6.53
CA LEU A 70 -4.68 -6.19 6.76
C LEU A 70 -4.27 -7.13 5.62
N VAL A 71 -3.09 -6.89 5.05
CA VAL A 71 -2.55 -7.65 3.93
C VAL A 71 -1.15 -8.11 4.28
N ALA A 72 -0.86 -9.38 4.05
CA ALA A 72 0.47 -9.93 4.25
C ALA A 72 1.30 -9.81 2.96
N LEU A 73 2.48 -9.19 3.06
CA LEU A 73 3.44 -9.05 1.97
C LEU A 73 4.50 -10.13 2.07
N TYR A 74 4.63 -10.91 1.02
CA TYR A 74 5.63 -11.95 0.86
C TYR A 74 6.59 -11.62 -0.28
N VAL A 75 7.82 -12.12 -0.16
CA VAL A 75 8.80 -12.09 -1.23
C VAL A 75 9.20 -13.51 -1.59
N VAL A 76 9.22 -13.80 -2.88
CA VAL A 76 9.72 -15.06 -3.44
C VAL A 76 11.23 -14.97 -3.51
N THR A 77 11.91 -15.92 -2.90
CA THR A 77 13.37 -16.07 -2.91
C THR A 77 13.72 -17.50 -3.34
N ASP A 78 14.99 -17.80 -3.49
CA ASP A 78 15.48 -19.15 -3.79
C ASP A 78 15.06 -20.20 -2.74
N THR A 79 14.79 -19.76 -1.50
CA THR A 79 14.31 -20.62 -0.40
C THR A 79 12.79 -20.74 -0.34
N GLY A 80 12.07 -20.10 -1.27
CA GLY A 80 10.61 -20.10 -1.36
C GLY A 80 9.96 -18.78 -0.98
N LEU A 81 8.71 -18.84 -0.56
CA LEU A 81 7.89 -17.69 -0.22
C LEU A 81 8.11 -17.29 1.24
N ASN A 82 8.64 -16.11 1.47
CA ASN A 82 8.98 -15.59 2.79
C ASN A 82 8.10 -14.38 3.15
N PHE A 83 7.48 -14.42 4.33
CA PHE A 83 6.81 -13.24 4.89
C PHE A 83 7.84 -12.13 5.14
N LYS A 84 7.53 -10.95 4.65
CA LYS A 84 8.44 -9.79 4.71
C LYS A 84 7.90 -8.68 5.58
N CYS A 85 6.63 -8.27 5.34
CA CYS A 85 6.03 -7.09 5.95
C CYS A 85 4.50 -7.20 6.02
N GLY A 86 3.90 -6.37 6.87
CA GLY A 86 2.51 -6.01 6.77
C GLY A 86 2.26 -5.02 5.63
N SER A 87 1.01 -4.86 5.25
CA SER A 87 0.54 -3.84 4.32
C SER A 87 -0.96 -3.63 4.50
N THR A 88 -1.52 -2.59 3.88
CA THR A 88 -2.89 -2.17 4.13
C THR A 88 -3.66 -1.95 2.84
N LEU A 89 -4.79 -2.63 2.69
CA LEU A 89 -5.70 -2.47 1.55
C LEU A 89 -6.42 -1.11 1.66
N VAL A 90 -6.26 -0.26 0.65
CA VAL A 90 -6.88 1.08 0.61
C VAL A 90 -7.92 1.22 -0.51
N SER A 91 -7.92 0.32 -1.47
CA SER A 91 -8.95 0.24 -2.52
C SER A 91 -8.98 -1.16 -3.14
N ARG A 92 -9.89 -1.39 -4.08
CA ARG A 92 -9.97 -2.67 -4.81
C ARG A 92 -8.69 -3.00 -5.60
N ARG A 93 -7.78 -2.04 -5.82
CA ARG A 93 -6.55 -2.23 -6.59
C ARG A 93 -5.29 -1.62 -5.99
N LEU A 94 -5.42 -1.00 -4.81
CA LEU A 94 -4.28 -0.33 -4.18
C LEU A 94 -4.07 -0.85 -2.77
N VAL A 95 -2.81 -1.14 -2.48
CA VAL A 95 -2.31 -1.49 -1.16
C VAL A 95 -1.17 -0.53 -0.81
N VAL A 96 -1.10 -0.11 0.43
CA VAL A 96 -0.02 0.73 0.98
C VAL A 96 0.87 -0.12 1.86
N THR A 97 2.18 0.11 1.78
CA THR A 97 3.19 -0.51 2.66
C THR A 97 4.35 0.46 2.89
N ALA A 98 5.33 0.09 3.70
CA ALA A 98 6.57 0.84 3.82
C ALA A 98 7.48 0.59 2.59
N ALA A 99 8.19 1.62 2.15
CA ALA A 99 9.08 1.49 0.98
C ALA A 99 10.21 0.48 1.24
N HIS A 100 10.79 0.46 2.46
CA HIS A 100 11.85 -0.50 2.79
C HIS A 100 11.44 -1.97 2.63
N CYS A 101 10.14 -2.27 2.69
CA CYS A 101 9.61 -3.63 2.47
C CYS A 101 9.85 -4.13 1.04
N LEU A 102 10.06 -3.22 0.09
CA LEU A 102 10.27 -3.52 -1.31
C LEU A 102 11.74 -3.72 -1.70
N PHE A 103 12.66 -3.61 -0.73
CA PHE A 103 14.09 -3.69 -0.99
C PHE A 103 14.74 -4.87 -0.27
N GLY A 104 15.73 -5.46 -0.94
CA GLY A 104 16.59 -6.49 -0.38
C GLY A 104 17.69 -5.91 0.52
N LEU A 105 18.50 -6.79 1.12
CA LEU A 105 19.67 -6.39 1.91
C LEU A 105 20.76 -5.71 1.08
N ASP A 106 20.74 -5.93 -0.22
CA ASP A 106 21.62 -5.29 -1.22
C ASP A 106 21.11 -3.92 -1.68
N ASN A 107 20.04 -3.42 -1.06
CA ASN A 107 19.34 -2.17 -1.40
C ASN A 107 18.76 -2.13 -2.82
N ARG A 108 18.61 -3.28 -3.47
CA ARG A 108 17.90 -3.39 -4.74
C ARG A 108 16.42 -3.61 -4.49
N GLN A 109 15.59 -2.95 -5.30
CA GLN A 109 14.16 -3.18 -5.28
C GLN A 109 13.88 -4.57 -5.85
N PHE A 110 12.99 -5.31 -5.18
CA PHE A 110 12.48 -6.58 -5.68
C PHE A 110 11.70 -6.37 -6.99
N GLU A 111 11.86 -7.29 -7.92
CA GLU A 111 11.03 -7.34 -9.12
C GLU A 111 9.56 -7.60 -8.72
N ASN A 112 8.63 -7.02 -9.49
CA ASN A 112 7.20 -7.12 -9.20
C ASN A 112 6.72 -8.58 -9.11
N GLU A 113 7.29 -9.46 -9.92
CA GLU A 113 6.99 -10.89 -9.98
C GLU A 113 7.39 -11.63 -8.70
N ASN A 114 8.35 -11.09 -7.97
CA ASN A 114 8.84 -11.66 -6.72
C ASN A 114 8.06 -11.16 -5.49
N ILE A 115 7.11 -10.22 -5.68
CA ILE A 115 6.27 -9.71 -4.60
C ILE A 115 4.88 -10.31 -4.71
N LEU A 116 4.42 -10.95 -3.65
CA LEU A 116 3.09 -11.53 -3.54
C LEU A 116 2.36 -10.98 -2.32
N LEU A 117 1.17 -10.46 -2.55
CA LEU A 117 0.27 -10.03 -1.49
C LEU A 117 -0.78 -11.11 -1.21
N ILE A 118 -1.05 -11.35 0.07
CA ILE A 118 -2.13 -12.23 0.50
C ILE A 118 -3.14 -11.39 1.27
N VAL A 119 -4.32 -11.24 0.67
CA VAL A 119 -5.44 -10.45 1.20
C VAL A 119 -6.42 -11.36 1.91
N GLY A 120 -6.94 -10.94 3.05
CA GLY A 120 -7.86 -11.76 3.86
C GLY A 120 -7.17 -12.84 4.69
N ARG A 121 -5.84 -12.79 4.83
CA ARG A 121 -5.07 -13.72 5.64
C ARG A 121 -5.24 -13.40 7.12
N TYR A 122 -5.52 -14.44 7.92
CA TYR A 122 -5.49 -14.34 9.37
C TYR A 122 -4.27 -15.07 9.96
N ASN A 123 -4.13 -16.38 9.72
CA ASN A 123 -2.96 -17.14 10.14
C ASN A 123 -1.94 -17.25 9.01
N ILE A 124 -0.73 -16.69 9.18
CA ILE A 124 0.30 -16.67 8.12
C ILE A 124 0.91 -18.05 7.85
N ASN A 125 0.75 -19.00 8.74
CA ASN A 125 1.23 -20.37 8.59
C ASN A 125 0.22 -21.29 7.90
N GLU A 126 -1.05 -20.85 7.75
CA GLU A 126 -2.12 -21.65 7.17
C GLU A 126 -2.54 -21.10 5.80
N TRP A 127 -2.61 -21.96 4.81
CA TRP A 127 -3.12 -21.63 3.49
C TRP A 127 -4.60 -22.00 3.43
N THR A 128 -5.46 -20.97 3.59
CA THR A 128 -6.91 -21.13 3.53
C THR A 128 -7.44 -20.67 2.18
N ASP A 129 -8.52 -21.29 1.69
CA ASP A 129 -9.08 -21.00 0.36
C ASP A 129 -9.74 -19.61 0.26
N ASP A 130 -10.05 -19.00 1.40
CA ASP A 130 -10.65 -17.67 1.49
C ASP A 130 -9.64 -16.51 1.41
N ALA A 131 -8.34 -16.80 1.46
CA ALA A 131 -7.29 -15.82 1.27
C ALA A 131 -6.95 -15.64 -0.21
N ILE A 132 -6.98 -14.39 -0.68
CA ILE A 132 -6.72 -14.06 -2.08
C ILE A 132 -5.24 -13.83 -2.31
N ARG A 133 -4.64 -14.58 -3.24
CA ARG A 133 -3.31 -14.30 -3.78
C ARG A 133 -3.41 -13.17 -4.78
N ALA A 134 -2.83 -12.04 -4.45
CA ALA A 134 -2.91 -10.83 -5.27
C ALA A 134 -1.52 -10.45 -5.82
N PRO A 135 -1.16 -10.86 -7.04
CA PRO A 135 0.06 -10.42 -7.70
C PRO A 135 -0.02 -8.93 -7.98
N ILE A 136 1.12 -8.25 -7.89
CA ILE A 136 1.20 -6.83 -8.18
C ILE A 136 1.52 -6.56 -9.65
N ASP A 137 0.97 -5.47 -10.17
CA ASP A 137 1.32 -4.89 -11.48
C ASP A 137 2.53 -3.97 -11.35
N ARG A 138 2.52 -3.15 -10.30
CA ARG A 138 3.55 -2.16 -10.07
C ARG A 138 3.77 -1.89 -8.59
N ALA A 139 5.05 -1.86 -8.19
CA ALA A 139 5.51 -1.34 -6.91
C ALA A 139 6.05 0.09 -7.11
N ILE A 140 5.53 1.05 -6.35
CA ILE A 140 5.84 2.48 -6.48
C ILE A 140 6.28 2.99 -5.12
N PRO A 141 7.58 2.92 -4.77
CA PRO A 141 8.11 3.60 -3.60
C PRO A 141 8.02 5.12 -3.77
N HIS A 142 7.94 5.83 -2.66
CA HIS A 142 7.95 7.29 -2.69
C HIS A 142 9.23 7.79 -3.37
N PRO A 143 9.18 8.80 -4.26
CA PRO A 143 10.35 9.26 -5.02
C PRO A 143 11.49 9.80 -4.17
N ASP A 144 11.19 10.28 -2.96
CA ASP A 144 12.19 10.76 -2.01
C ASP A 144 12.76 9.66 -1.10
N TYR A 145 12.22 8.45 -1.14
CA TYR A 145 12.74 7.36 -0.34
C TYR A 145 14.17 7.00 -0.76
N ARG A 146 15.04 6.75 0.21
CA ARG A 146 16.46 6.41 -0.01
C ARG A 146 16.81 5.14 0.79
N PRO A 147 16.98 3.99 0.13
CA PRO A 147 17.18 2.71 0.82
C PRO A 147 18.51 2.65 1.62
N ASN A 148 19.47 3.51 1.30
CA ASN A 148 20.80 3.53 1.92
C ASN A 148 20.92 4.49 3.10
N THR A 149 19.81 5.07 3.56
CA THR A 149 19.83 6.04 4.68
C THR A 149 19.29 5.39 5.94
N ILE A 150 19.81 5.82 7.09
CA ILE A 150 19.30 5.40 8.41
C ILE A 150 17.92 6.05 8.70
N GLY A 151 17.61 7.16 8.02
CA GLY A 151 16.36 7.90 8.23
C GLY A 151 15.14 7.17 7.70
N THR A 152 13.99 7.42 8.34
CA THR A 152 12.68 6.87 7.94
C THR A 152 11.87 7.83 7.07
N ASP A 153 12.53 8.83 6.47
CA ASP A 153 11.84 9.82 5.65
C ASP A 153 11.29 9.19 4.36
N ALA A 154 10.05 9.54 4.04
CA ALA A 154 9.35 9.04 2.85
C ALA A 154 9.27 7.51 2.74
N ASP A 155 9.37 6.78 3.85
CA ASP A 155 9.31 5.32 3.88
C ASP A 155 7.88 4.80 3.66
N ILE A 156 7.35 5.06 2.47
CA ILE A 156 6.01 4.65 2.04
C ILE A 156 6.03 4.23 0.57
N ALA A 157 5.21 3.24 0.23
CA ALA A 157 5.05 2.76 -1.14
C ALA A 157 3.60 2.39 -1.45
N LEU A 158 3.24 2.51 -2.73
CA LEU A 158 1.99 2.03 -3.29
C LEU A 158 2.24 0.75 -4.09
N LEU A 159 1.37 -0.24 -3.89
CA LEU A 159 1.34 -1.49 -4.64
C LEU A 159 0.05 -1.54 -5.45
N MET A 160 0.17 -1.53 -6.78
CA MET A 160 -0.94 -1.70 -7.69
C MET A 160 -1.17 -3.18 -7.96
N LEU A 161 -2.38 -3.67 -7.74
CA LEU A 161 -2.74 -5.06 -7.95
C LEU A 161 -3.08 -5.32 -9.44
N ARG A 162 -2.66 -6.47 -9.96
CA ARG A 162 -3.07 -6.94 -11.30
C ARG A 162 -4.57 -7.26 -11.35
N ILE A 163 -5.11 -7.74 -10.24
CA ILE A 163 -6.52 -8.12 -10.11
C ILE A 163 -7.30 -7.06 -9.31
N ARG A 164 -8.60 -7.00 -9.52
CA ARG A 164 -9.53 -6.24 -8.69
C ARG A 164 -9.99 -7.13 -7.54
N ILE A 165 -9.82 -6.65 -6.32
CA ILE A 165 -10.26 -7.35 -5.11
C ILE A 165 -11.77 -7.14 -4.93
N GLU A 166 -12.52 -8.23 -4.81
CA GLU A 166 -13.91 -8.19 -4.37
C GLU A 166 -13.96 -8.12 -2.84
N PHE A 167 -14.74 -7.17 -2.32
CA PHE A 167 -14.88 -6.97 -0.89
C PHE A 167 -15.85 -7.98 -0.29
N THR A 168 -15.51 -8.46 0.88
CA THR A 168 -16.31 -9.39 1.70
C THR A 168 -16.32 -8.88 3.14
N ASP A 169 -16.96 -9.59 4.05
CA ASP A 169 -16.88 -9.27 5.48
C ASP A 169 -15.45 -9.36 6.04
N PHE A 170 -14.59 -10.18 5.42
CA PHE A 170 -13.21 -10.40 5.83
C PHE A 170 -12.17 -9.66 4.98
N ILE A 171 -12.61 -8.97 3.94
CA ILE A 171 -11.75 -8.22 3.02
C ILE A 171 -12.42 -6.89 2.70
N ARG A 172 -11.97 -5.81 3.34
CA ARG A 172 -12.47 -4.44 3.15
C ARG A 172 -11.31 -3.46 3.22
N PRO A 173 -11.40 -2.29 2.60
CA PRO A 173 -10.36 -1.27 2.68
C PRO A 173 -10.43 -0.51 4.01
N ILE A 174 -9.29 0.03 4.44
CA ILE A 174 -9.25 1.07 5.49
C ILE A 174 -9.71 2.41 4.93
N CYS A 175 -10.30 3.26 5.76
CA CYS A 175 -10.49 4.66 5.42
C CYS A 175 -9.16 5.40 5.53
N LEU A 176 -8.81 6.19 4.52
CA LEU A 176 -7.65 7.06 4.61
C LEU A 176 -7.97 8.27 5.49
N TRP A 177 -6.97 8.72 6.24
CA TRP A 177 -7.08 9.91 7.06
C TRP A 177 -7.52 11.13 6.24
N ARG A 178 -8.57 11.80 6.68
CA ARG A 178 -9.14 13.01 6.05
C ARG A 178 -9.08 14.23 6.95
N GLY A 179 -8.60 14.04 8.16
CA GLY A 179 -8.45 15.14 9.12
C GLY A 179 -7.34 16.11 8.74
N SER A 180 -7.09 17.06 9.62
CA SER A 180 -6.00 18.01 9.45
C SER A 180 -4.65 17.30 9.42
N ASN A 181 -3.71 17.80 8.60
CA ASN A 181 -2.31 17.38 8.59
C ASN A 181 -1.52 17.98 9.78
N ASP A 182 -2.16 18.79 10.62
CA ASP A 182 -1.57 19.32 11.83
C ASP A 182 -1.43 18.21 12.87
N LEU A 183 -0.20 17.77 13.11
CA LEU A 183 0.12 16.71 14.07
C LEU A 183 -0.35 17.04 15.49
N GLN A 184 -0.41 18.32 15.86
CA GLN A 184 -0.88 18.74 17.19
C GLN A 184 -2.29 18.25 17.51
N ARG A 185 -3.14 18.08 16.49
CA ARG A 185 -4.52 17.60 16.66
C ARG A 185 -4.62 16.12 16.98
N VAL A 186 -3.58 15.35 16.70
CA VAL A 186 -3.57 13.90 16.94
C VAL A 186 -2.62 13.49 18.07
N ILE A 187 -1.80 14.40 18.58
CA ILE A 187 -0.96 14.13 19.78
C ILE A 187 -1.86 13.75 20.94
N GLY A 188 -1.52 12.63 21.59
CA GLY A 188 -2.26 12.04 22.69
C GLY A 188 -3.38 11.09 22.26
N MET A 189 -3.76 11.08 21.00
CA MET A 189 -4.71 10.07 20.49
C MET A 189 -4.06 8.68 20.54
N ASN A 190 -4.83 7.68 20.98
CA ASN A 190 -4.41 6.30 20.92
C ASN A 190 -4.69 5.73 19.54
N GLY A 191 -3.64 5.40 18.81
CA GLY A 191 -3.72 4.64 17.58
C GLY A 191 -3.59 3.14 17.82
N THR A 192 -4.03 2.34 16.88
CA THR A 192 -3.86 0.89 16.88
C THR A 192 -2.95 0.47 15.73
N VAL A 193 -1.95 -0.34 16.03
CA VAL A 193 -1.14 -1.05 15.04
C VAL A 193 -1.43 -2.53 15.12
N VAL A 194 -1.44 -3.21 13.97
CA VAL A 194 -1.75 -4.64 13.88
C VAL A 194 -0.81 -5.30 12.90
N GLY A 195 -0.31 -6.47 13.25
CA GLY A 195 0.57 -7.23 12.37
C GLY A 195 0.97 -8.58 12.92
N TRP A 196 1.79 -9.26 12.15
CA TRP A 196 2.34 -10.58 12.47
C TRP A 196 3.81 -10.50 12.92
N GLY A 197 4.20 -9.34 13.43
CA GLY A 197 5.56 -9.06 13.84
C GLY A 197 6.04 -9.89 15.02
N ARG A 198 7.27 -9.62 15.41
CA ARG A 198 7.95 -10.30 16.53
C ARG A 198 7.21 -10.04 17.84
N ASP A 199 7.01 -11.09 18.61
CA ASP A 199 6.42 -11.02 19.94
C ASP A 199 7.48 -10.95 21.06
N GLU A 200 6.99 -10.79 22.28
CA GLU A 200 7.81 -10.75 23.50
C GLU A 200 8.56 -12.08 23.77
N SER A 201 8.11 -13.20 23.18
CA SER A 201 8.82 -14.48 23.30
C SER A 201 10.03 -14.59 22.39
N GLY A 202 10.26 -13.59 21.55
CA GLY A 202 11.38 -13.53 20.61
C GLY A 202 11.15 -14.27 19.29
N ARG A 203 9.95 -14.81 19.05
CA ARG A 203 9.58 -15.36 17.74
C ARG A 203 9.63 -14.26 16.68
N LYS A 204 10.22 -14.56 15.53
CA LYS A 204 10.36 -13.56 14.43
C LYS A 204 9.01 -13.10 13.88
N THR A 205 8.01 -13.97 13.90
CA THR A 205 6.64 -13.72 13.49
C THR A 205 5.66 -14.48 14.37
N THR A 206 4.44 -13.95 14.50
CA THR A 206 3.32 -14.65 15.14
C THR A 206 2.44 -15.28 14.06
N PRO A 207 1.87 -16.48 14.30
CA PRO A 207 0.94 -17.08 13.35
C PRO A 207 -0.28 -16.20 13.05
N GLU A 208 -0.87 -15.65 14.08
CA GLU A 208 -2.03 -14.77 14.03
C GLU A 208 -1.63 -13.32 14.31
N PRO A 209 -2.33 -12.33 13.74
CA PRO A 209 -1.97 -10.94 13.95
C PRO A 209 -2.27 -10.52 15.38
N ARG A 210 -1.36 -9.75 15.95
CA ARG A 210 -1.51 -9.13 17.27
C ARG A 210 -1.70 -7.64 17.11
N MET A 211 -2.40 -7.03 18.06
CA MET A 211 -2.57 -5.59 18.07
C MET A 211 -1.90 -4.94 19.26
N ALA A 212 -1.44 -3.72 19.07
CA ALA A 212 -0.96 -2.84 20.11
C ALA A 212 -1.62 -1.47 19.99
N ARG A 213 -2.03 -0.91 21.14
CA ARG A 213 -2.50 0.47 21.22
C ARG A 213 -1.34 1.36 21.63
N VAL A 214 -1.11 2.39 20.83
CA VAL A 214 0.03 3.29 21.00
C VAL A 214 -0.41 4.75 20.91
N PRO A 215 -0.08 5.59 21.88
CA PRO A 215 -0.37 7.01 21.79
C PRO A 215 0.52 7.70 20.76
N VAL A 216 -0.03 8.62 19.99
CA VAL A 216 0.75 9.56 19.19
C VAL A 216 1.43 10.52 20.15
N VAL A 217 2.75 10.70 20.01
CA VAL A 217 3.53 11.56 20.89
C VAL A 217 4.16 12.73 20.11
N SER A 218 4.46 13.81 20.81
CA SER A 218 5.12 14.95 20.20
C SER A 218 6.52 14.58 19.71
N ARG A 219 7.00 15.29 18.71
CA ARG A 219 8.38 15.14 18.19
C ARG A 219 9.40 15.31 19.32
N GLU A 220 9.19 16.31 20.16
CA GLU A 220 10.06 16.60 21.30
C GLU A 220 10.14 15.42 22.28
N THR A 221 8.99 14.92 22.74
CA THR A 221 8.91 13.74 23.61
C THR A 221 9.65 12.54 22.99
N CYS A 222 9.47 12.33 21.70
CA CYS A 222 10.12 11.25 20.98
C CYS A 222 11.65 11.40 20.97
N LEU A 223 12.15 12.57 20.58
CA LEU A 223 13.60 12.86 20.50
C LEU A 223 14.31 12.80 21.86
N LEU A 224 13.58 13.09 22.95
CA LEU A 224 14.10 12.98 24.31
C LEU A 224 14.04 11.55 24.86
N SER A 225 13.24 10.67 24.27
CA SER A 225 13.06 9.30 24.78
C SER A 225 14.24 8.38 24.49
N LYS A 226 14.87 8.52 23.32
CA LYS A 226 16.08 7.78 22.88
C LYS A 226 16.89 8.60 21.90
N GLU A 227 18.21 8.53 22.01
CA GLU A 227 19.12 9.27 21.14
C GLU A 227 19.03 8.81 19.67
N GLU A 228 18.79 7.53 19.43
CA GLU A 228 18.69 6.95 18.09
C GLU A 228 17.55 7.59 17.26
N PHE A 229 16.49 8.07 17.91
CA PHE A 229 15.38 8.72 17.22
C PHE A 229 15.76 10.05 16.54
N ARG A 230 16.87 10.68 16.94
CA ARG A 230 17.39 11.88 16.26
C ARG A 230 17.81 11.59 14.81
N HIS A 231 18.27 10.38 14.55
CA HIS A 231 18.67 9.94 13.21
C HIS A 231 17.49 9.39 12.39
N LEU A 232 16.45 8.92 13.07
CA LEU A 232 15.27 8.34 12.39
C LEU A 232 14.25 9.42 12.00
N ILE A 233 14.02 10.44 12.84
CA ILE A 233 13.02 11.49 12.64
C ILE A 233 13.66 12.71 12.00
N THR A 234 13.98 12.63 10.73
CA THR A 234 14.73 13.65 10.00
C THR A 234 13.83 14.66 9.27
N SER A 235 12.53 14.39 9.14
CA SER A 235 11.61 15.25 8.41
C SER A 235 10.27 15.45 9.13
N ASN A 236 9.45 16.36 8.62
CA ASN A 236 8.09 16.60 9.11
C ASN A 236 7.07 15.56 8.57
N ARG A 237 7.50 14.63 7.72
CA ARG A 237 6.67 13.55 7.19
C ARG A 237 6.65 12.32 8.10
N THR A 238 7.43 12.35 9.18
CA THR A 238 7.54 11.26 10.15
C THR A 238 7.08 11.76 11.52
N PHE A 239 6.29 10.97 12.20
CA PHE A 239 5.88 11.23 13.58
C PHE A 239 6.07 9.99 14.44
N CYS A 240 5.98 10.15 15.74
CA CYS A 240 6.16 9.09 16.72
C CYS A 240 4.84 8.66 17.33
N ALA A 241 4.70 7.34 17.50
CA ALA A 241 3.68 6.75 18.33
C ALA A 241 4.30 5.61 19.14
N GLY A 242 3.89 5.48 20.40
CA GLY A 242 4.40 4.42 21.28
C GLY A 242 4.41 4.83 22.74
N ALA A 243 4.53 3.81 23.60
CA ALA A 243 4.76 3.97 25.03
C ALA A 243 5.83 2.97 25.48
N ARG A 244 6.39 3.16 26.68
CA ARG A 244 7.36 2.21 27.24
C ARG A 244 6.71 0.83 27.40
N GLY A 245 7.34 -0.19 26.81
CA GLY A 245 6.90 -1.58 26.91
C GLY A 245 5.81 -2.01 25.94
N SER A 246 5.29 -1.09 25.09
CA SER A 246 4.35 -1.45 24.02
C SER A 246 4.68 -0.69 22.74
N GLY A 247 4.63 -1.39 21.62
CA GLY A 247 4.88 -0.80 20.30
C GLY A 247 5.01 -1.87 19.22
N PRO A 248 4.97 -1.46 17.94
CA PRO A 248 5.21 -2.37 16.83
C PRO A 248 6.63 -2.93 16.89
N CYS A 249 6.80 -4.13 16.35
CA CYS A 249 8.08 -4.82 16.30
C CYS A 249 8.42 -5.23 14.85
N ASN A 250 9.59 -5.84 14.64
CA ASN A 250 10.00 -6.35 13.34
C ASN A 250 8.95 -7.32 12.78
N GLY A 251 8.49 -7.06 11.56
CA GLY A 251 7.42 -7.79 10.88
C GLY A 251 6.07 -7.05 10.86
N ASP A 252 5.89 -6.04 11.72
CA ASP A 252 4.73 -5.13 11.64
C ASP A 252 4.95 -3.99 10.65
N SER A 253 6.19 -3.84 10.16
CA SER A 253 6.59 -2.88 9.14
C SER A 253 5.62 -2.88 7.95
N GLY A 254 5.24 -1.69 7.47
CA GLY A 254 4.31 -1.51 6.37
C GLY A 254 2.83 -1.58 6.75
N GLY A 255 2.51 -2.03 7.97
CA GLY A 255 1.17 -1.90 8.56
C GLY A 255 0.84 -0.44 8.87
N GLY A 256 -0.43 -0.07 8.77
CA GLY A 256 -0.89 1.29 9.07
C GLY A 256 -1.08 1.52 10.57
N LEU A 257 -0.84 2.76 11.03
CA LEU A 257 -1.36 3.24 12.32
C LEU A 257 -2.81 3.69 12.11
N MET A 258 -3.74 3.04 12.76
CA MET A 258 -5.17 3.35 12.69
C MET A 258 -5.53 4.29 13.82
N LEU A 259 -5.98 5.49 13.48
CA LEU A 259 -6.52 6.45 14.44
C LEU A 259 -8.05 6.40 14.42
N PRO A 260 -8.71 6.48 15.57
CA PRO A 260 -10.17 6.63 15.61
C PRO A 260 -10.53 7.94 14.89
N GLN A 261 -11.54 7.88 14.07
CA GLN A 261 -12.09 9.04 13.38
C GLN A 261 -13.56 9.12 13.78
N ASP A 262 -13.95 10.23 14.38
CA ASP A 262 -15.36 10.52 14.61
C ASP A 262 -16.01 10.65 13.23
N GLY A 263 -16.97 9.75 12.95
CA GLY A 263 -17.53 9.41 11.65
C GLY A 263 -18.22 10.51 10.87
#